data_2d72ea2235e7f3f1b0064d5bb7f12408
#
_entry.id   2d72ea2235e7f3f1b0064d5bb7f12408
#
_cell.length_a   1.000
_cell.length_b   1.000
_cell.length_c   1.000
_cell.angle_alpha   90.00
_cell.angle_beta   90.00
_cell.angle_gamma   90.00
#
_symmetry.space_group_name_H-M   'P 1'
#
loop_
_entity.id
_entity.type
_entity.pdbx_description
1 polymer ?
#
loop_
_entity_poly.entity_id
_entity_poly.type
_entity_poly.pdbx_seq_one_letter_code
_entity_poly.pdbx_strand_id
1 'polypeptide(L)'
;TGVLVDEAYEFFHDPPVSALKYVKNIDESDLLVIGAATKGLQSPGIRIGWLIGSKEHVEILSNFSSFGMGGVSHPSQLYALELLEKDRVAMARQAVPAFYKEQRDRYGDAFSKLGLELFSGDGGFYHWCRLPNGLTAAELNDRLFPLGAAVLMGTDCDMARRGDASPLRNFFRFSFGPLDPNDFAEDISLMERALKG
;
A
#
# COMPACT_ATOMS: atom_id res chain seq x y z
N THR A 1 -25.42 -6.44 6.33
CA THR A 1 -24.24 -5.57 6.60
C THR A 1 -23.37 -5.55 5.36
N GLY A 2 -23.19 -4.38 4.75
CA GLY A 2 -22.31 -4.21 3.60
C GLY A 2 -20.85 -4.41 3.97
N VAL A 3 -20.07 -4.97 3.03
CA VAL A 3 -18.62 -5.17 3.16
C VAL A 3 -17.94 -4.49 1.98
N LEU A 4 -17.00 -3.59 2.28
CA LEU A 4 -16.16 -2.95 1.28
C LEU A 4 -14.72 -3.46 1.45
N VAL A 5 -14.17 -4.03 0.38
CA VAL A 5 -12.80 -4.56 0.35
C VAL A 5 -11.97 -3.72 -0.61
N ASP A 6 -10.90 -3.12 -0.11
CA ASP A 6 -9.93 -2.39 -0.92
C ASP A 6 -8.85 -3.37 -1.43
N GLU A 7 -8.87 -3.64 -2.73
CA GLU A 7 -7.95 -4.52 -3.42
C GLU A 7 -6.92 -3.76 -4.26
N ALA A 8 -6.61 -2.51 -3.93
CA ALA A 8 -5.62 -1.72 -4.67
C ALA A 8 -4.21 -2.38 -4.72
N TYR A 9 -3.96 -3.35 -3.84
CA TYR A 9 -2.72 -4.13 -3.77
C TYR A 9 -2.86 -5.58 -4.27
N GLU A 10 -3.92 -5.94 -5.02
CA GLU A 10 -4.16 -7.31 -5.47
C GLU A 10 -2.99 -7.94 -6.23
N PHE A 11 -2.24 -7.12 -7.00
CA PHE A 11 -1.09 -7.58 -7.80
C PHE A 11 0.20 -7.81 -7.00
N PHE A 12 0.22 -7.53 -5.70
CA PHE A 12 1.42 -7.68 -4.87
C PHE A 12 1.52 -9.04 -4.18
N HIS A 13 0.58 -9.93 -4.47
CA HIS A 13 0.55 -11.31 -3.99
C HIS A 13 0.41 -12.28 -5.17
N ASP A 14 1.11 -13.41 -5.12
CA ASP A 14 1.02 -14.46 -6.13
C ASP A 14 0.57 -15.78 -5.47
N PRO A 15 -0.55 -16.36 -5.90
CA PRO A 15 -1.54 -15.82 -6.85
C PRO A 15 -2.32 -14.63 -6.27
N PRO A 16 -2.83 -13.72 -7.13
CA PRO A 16 -3.70 -12.62 -6.68
C PRO A 16 -4.93 -13.14 -5.94
N VAL A 17 -5.30 -12.46 -4.86
CA VAL A 17 -6.46 -12.83 -4.04
C VAL A 17 -7.51 -11.74 -4.15
N SER A 18 -8.75 -12.13 -4.48
CA SER A 18 -9.89 -11.21 -4.50
C SER A 18 -11.04 -11.76 -3.66
N ALA A 19 -11.75 -10.87 -2.98
CA ALA A 19 -12.97 -11.19 -2.24
C ALA A 19 -14.08 -11.71 -3.15
N LEU A 20 -14.04 -11.37 -4.44
CA LEU A 20 -15.01 -11.85 -5.43
C LEU A 20 -15.06 -13.37 -5.54
N LYS A 21 -13.98 -14.08 -5.23
CA LYS A 21 -13.96 -15.56 -5.25
C LYS A 21 -14.90 -16.21 -4.23
N TYR A 22 -15.31 -15.47 -3.21
CA TYR A 22 -16.20 -15.96 -2.16
C TYR A 22 -17.68 -15.67 -2.43
N VAL A 23 -18.00 -14.98 -3.52
CA VAL A 23 -19.36 -14.59 -3.89
C VAL A 23 -19.79 -15.35 -5.13
N LYS A 24 -20.93 -16.04 -5.07
CA LYS A 24 -21.49 -16.80 -6.21
C LYS A 24 -22.15 -15.88 -7.24
N ASN A 25 -22.87 -14.86 -6.74
CA ASN A 25 -23.55 -13.86 -7.56
C ASN A 25 -23.39 -12.51 -6.90
N ILE A 26 -22.71 -11.59 -7.58
CA ILE A 26 -22.43 -10.25 -7.06
C ILE A 26 -23.72 -9.42 -6.90
N ASP A 27 -24.72 -9.64 -7.75
CA ASP A 27 -25.99 -8.91 -7.69
C ASP A 27 -26.86 -9.30 -6.49
N GLU A 28 -26.54 -10.41 -5.84
CA GLU A 28 -27.21 -10.89 -4.61
C GLU A 28 -26.37 -10.65 -3.35
N SER A 29 -25.33 -9.82 -3.47
CA SER A 29 -24.35 -9.62 -2.41
C SER A 29 -24.23 -8.15 -2.02
N ASP A 30 -23.99 -7.90 -0.73
CA ASP A 30 -23.60 -6.59 -0.18
C ASP A 30 -22.09 -6.33 -0.29
N LEU A 31 -21.35 -7.10 -1.10
CA LEU A 31 -19.92 -6.92 -1.31
C LEU A 31 -19.65 -5.81 -2.32
N LEU A 32 -18.75 -4.91 -1.95
CA LEU A 32 -18.13 -3.91 -2.81
C LEU A 32 -16.63 -4.14 -2.83
N VAL A 33 -16.04 -4.26 -4.02
CA VAL A 33 -14.59 -4.39 -4.19
C VAL A 33 -14.07 -3.17 -4.93
N ILE A 34 -13.02 -2.56 -4.38
CA ILE A 34 -12.33 -1.41 -4.99
C ILE A 34 -10.99 -1.88 -5.52
N GLY A 35 -10.71 -1.56 -6.78
CA GLY A 35 -9.41 -1.70 -7.40
C GLY A 35 -8.89 -0.37 -7.92
N ALA A 36 -7.59 -0.29 -8.20
CA ALA A 36 -7.00 0.92 -8.74
C ALA A 36 -5.77 0.65 -9.61
N ALA A 37 -5.60 1.47 -10.66
CA ALA A 37 -4.39 1.46 -11.47
C ALA A 37 -3.15 1.99 -10.72
N THR A 38 -3.36 2.63 -9.58
CA THR A 38 -2.36 3.34 -8.79
C THR A 38 -1.16 2.49 -8.41
N LYS A 39 -1.40 1.26 -7.95
CA LYS A 39 -0.37 0.40 -7.35
C LYS A 39 0.03 -0.74 -8.28
N GLY A 40 -0.86 -1.70 -8.51
CA GLY A 40 -0.56 -2.88 -9.32
C GLY A 40 -0.22 -2.61 -10.78
N LEU A 41 -0.79 -1.56 -11.36
CA LEU A 41 -0.47 -1.09 -12.72
C LEU A 41 0.51 0.11 -12.74
N GLN A 42 1.11 0.46 -11.59
CA GLN A 42 2.14 1.49 -11.41
C GLN A 42 1.79 2.85 -12.03
N SER A 43 0.52 3.23 -12.01
CA SER A 43 0.01 4.44 -12.67
C SER A 43 -0.70 5.40 -11.70
N PRO A 44 0.00 5.87 -10.63
CA PRO A 44 -0.63 6.71 -9.61
C PRO A 44 -1.10 8.07 -10.14
N GLY A 45 -0.44 8.60 -11.17
CA GLY A 45 -0.71 9.93 -11.73
C GLY A 45 -2.02 10.02 -12.52
N ILE A 46 -2.52 8.91 -13.08
CA ILE A 46 -3.75 8.92 -13.88
C ILE A 46 -5.03 9.06 -13.06
N ARG A 47 -4.98 8.85 -11.76
CA ARG A 47 -6.10 8.98 -10.80
C ARG A 47 -7.32 8.14 -11.19
N ILE A 48 -7.13 6.87 -11.53
CA ILE A 48 -8.18 5.92 -11.93
C ILE A 48 -8.24 4.76 -10.95
N GLY A 49 -9.45 4.43 -10.57
CA GLY A 49 -9.85 3.21 -9.89
C GLY A 49 -11.19 2.72 -10.41
N TRP A 50 -11.60 1.58 -9.96
CA TRP A 50 -12.87 0.95 -10.30
C TRP A 50 -13.53 0.37 -9.06
N LEU A 51 -14.83 0.21 -9.15
CA LEU A 51 -15.63 -0.45 -8.14
C LEU A 51 -16.41 -1.58 -8.80
N ILE A 52 -16.42 -2.73 -8.15
CA ILE A 52 -17.19 -3.90 -8.53
C ILE A 52 -18.20 -4.17 -7.41
N GLY A 53 -19.45 -4.29 -7.75
CA GLY A 53 -20.54 -4.52 -6.81
C GLY A 53 -21.81 -4.93 -7.53
N SER A 54 -22.92 -5.09 -6.80
CA SER A 54 -24.21 -5.34 -7.40
C SER A 54 -24.62 -4.19 -8.32
N LYS A 55 -25.46 -4.48 -9.32
CA LYS A 55 -25.99 -3.47 -10.24
C LYS A 55 -26.64 -2.30 -9.50
N GLU A 56 -27.41 -2.59 -8.44
CA GLU A 56 -28.04 -1.58 -7.58
C GLU A 56 -27.02 -0.66 -6.93
N HIS A 57 -25.99 -1.24 -6.28
CA HIS A 57 -24.93 -0.46 -5.64
C HIS A 57 -24.14 0.39 -6.63
N VAL A 58 -23.81 -0.16 -7.81
CA VAL A 58 -23.10 0.58 -8.86
C VAL A 58 -23.94 1.75 -9.37
N GLU A 59 -25.25 1.58 -9.56
CA GLU A 59 -26.15 2.65 -9.98
C GLU A 59 -26.22 3.77 -8.93
N ILE A 60 -26.40 3.45 -7.67
CA ILE A 60 -26.44 4.42 -6.56
C ILE A 60 -25.12 5.22 -6.51
N LEU A 61 -23.98 4.53 -6.52
CA LEU A 61 -22.66 5.16 -6.43
C LEU A 61 -22.31 5.98 -7.68
N SER A 62 -22.73 5.53 -8.86
CA SER A 62 -22.56 6.26 -10.10
C SER A 62 -23.33 7.59 -10.09
N ASN A 63 -24.58 7.56 -9.62
CA ASN A 63 -25.41 8.76 -9.48
C ASN A 63 -24.82 9.72 -8.44
N PHE A 64 -24.37 9.21 -7.30
CA PHE A 64 -23.69 10.02 -6.27
C PHE A 64 -22.40 10.66 -6.80
N SER A 65 -21.57 9.88 -7.50
CA SER A 65 -20.33 10.37 -8.09
C SER A 65 -20.59 11.45 -9.14
N SER A 66 -21.58 11.27 -9.99
CA SER A 66 -21.97 12.26 -11.01
C SER A 66 -22.40 13.60 -10.38
N PHE A 67 -23.16 13.54 -9.29
CA PHE A 67 -23.62 14.72 -8.56
C PHE A 67 -22.52 15.41 -7.75
N GLY A 68 -21.72 14.61 -7.00
CA GLY A 68 -20.77 15.12 -6.00
C GLY A 68 -19.39 15.47 -6.57
N MET A 69 -18.92 14.72 -7.57
CA MET A 69 -17.55 14.82 -8.09
C MET A 69 -17.47 15.11 -9.59
N GLY A 70 -18.59 15.03 -10.30
CA GLY A 70 -18.61 15.07 -11.77
C GLY A 70 -18.08 13.77 -12.39
N GLY A 71 -17.65 13.86 -13.63
CA GLY A 71 -17.09 12.72 -14.35
C GLY A 71 -15.61 12.49 -14.05
N VAL A 72 -15.17 11.24 -14.16
CA VAL A 72 -13.75 10.90 -14.17
C VAL A 72 -13.11 11.34 -15.49
N SER A 73 -11.87 11.80 -15.45
CA SER A 73 -11.09 12.23 -16.63
C SER A 73 -11.16 11.23 -17.78
N HIS A 74 -11.72 11.62 -18.92
CA HIS A 74 -11.85 10.75 -20.09
C HIS A 74 -10.48 10.28 -20.64
N PRO A 75 -9.46 11.14 -20.79
CA PRO A 75 -8.12 10.67 -21.17
C PRO A 75 -7.55 9.62 -20.23
N SER A 76 -7.77 9.79 -18.93
CA SER A 76 -7.32 8.80 -17.94
C SER A 76 -8.05 7.47 -18.04
N GLN A 77 -9.35 7.50 -18.39
CA GLN A 77 -10.11 6.27 -18.64
C GLN A 77 -9.58 5.52 -19.87
N LEU A 78 -9.33 6.24 -20.98
CA LEU A 78 -8.74 5.64 -22.18
C LEU A 78 -7.38 5.02 -21.90
N TYR A 79 -6.54 5.72 -21.16
CA TYR A 79 -5.24 5.17 -20.75
C TYR A 79 -5.37 3.94 -19.84
N ALA A 80 -6.34 3.96 -18.93
CA ALA A 80 -6.60 2.80 -18.06
C ALA A 80 -7.07 1.57 -18.84
N LEU A 81 -7.85 1.73 -19.92
CA LEU A 81 -8.25 0.63 -20.79
C LEU A 81 -7.06 -0.06 -21.41
N GLU A 82 -6.06 0.70 -21.87
CA GLU A 82 -4.80 0.15 -22.39
C GLU A 82 -4.01 -0.62 -21.32
N LEU A 83 -4.00 -0.13 -20.09
CA LEU A 83 -3.34 -0.81 -18.97
C LEU A 83 -4.06 -2.11 -18.58
N LEU A 84 -5.36 -2.18 -18.79
CA LEU A 84 -6.20 -3.34 -18.47
C LEU A 84 -6.25 -4.37 -19.60
N GLU A 85 -5.53 -4.14 -20.69
CA GLU A 85 -5.36 -5.16 -21.74
C GLU A 85 -4.79 -6.46 -21.16
N LYS A 86 -5.33 -7.59 -21.63
CA LYS A 86 -5.07 -8.91 -21.03
C LYS A 86 -3.58 -9.22 -20.89
N ASP A 87 -2.79 -8.91 -21.91
CA ASP A 87 -1.36 -9.20 -21.91
C ASP A 87 -0.58 -8.32 -20.95
N ARG A 88 -0.99 -7.03 -20.80
CA ARG A 88 -0.41 -6.12 -19.82
C ARG A 88 -0.72 -6.53 -18.39
N VAL A 89 -1.95 -6.91 -18.13
CA VAL A 89 -2.37 -7.47 -16.83
C VAL A 89 -1.60 -8.74 -16.50
N ALA A 90 -1.40 -9.63 -17.48
CA ALA A 90 -0.63 -10.85 -17.28
C ALA A 90 0.85 -10.55 -16.95
N MET A 91 1.47 -9.59 -17.62
CA MET A 91 2.82 -9.13 -17.30
C MET A 91 2.89 -8.51 -15.89
N ALA A 92 1.93 -7.66 -15.51
CA ALA A 92 1.89 -7.05 -14.20
C ALA A 92 1.76 -8.10 -13.08
N ARG A 93 0.91 -9.11 -13.27
CA ARG A 93 0.73 -10.23 -12.34
C ARG A 93 1.99 -11.06 -12.12
N GLN A 94 2.90 -11.04 -13.05
CA GLN A 94 4.19 -11.76 -12.98
C GLN A 94 5.29 -10.88 -12.37
N ALA A 95 5.44 -9.66 -12.92
CA ALA A 95 6.56 -8.79 -12.59
C ALA A 95 6.42 -8.12 -11.22
N VAL A 96 5.21 -7.64 -10.88
CA VAL A 96 4.98 -6.87 -9.66
C VAL A 96 5.23 -7.70 -8.39
N PRO A 97 4.61 -8.88 -8.21
CA PRO A 97 4.84 -9.65 -7.00
C PRO A 97 6.28 -10.16 -6.88
N ALA A 98 6.91 -10.54 -7.98
CA ALA A 98 8.29 -11.01 -7.99
C ALA A 98 9.26 -9.91 -7.54
N PHE A 99 9.17 -8.72 -8.15
CA PHE A 99 10.01 -7.58 -7.81
C PHE A 99 9.84 -7.15 -6.35
N TYR A 100 8.60 -6.94 -5.91
CA TYR A 100 8.36 -6.44 -4.55
C TYR A 100 8.59 -7.51 -3.48
N LYS A 101 8.47 -8.80 -3.81
CA LYS A 101 8.91 -9.86 -2.89
C LYS A 101 10.40 -9.79 -2.62
N GLU A 102 11.22 -9.64 -3.66
CA GLU A 102 12.67 -9.51 -3.50
C GLU A 102 13.03 -8.32 -2.62
N GLN A 103 12.45 -7.15 -2.89
CA GLN A 103 12.72 -5.95 -2.09
C GLN A 103 12.24 -6.13 -0.64
N ARG A 104 11.05 -6.69 -0.43
CA ARG A 104 10.51 -6.95 0.91
C ARG A 104 11.44 -7.85 1.72
N ASP A 105 11.89 -8.95 1.11
CA ASP A 105 12.77 -9.90 1.78
C ASP A 105 14.11 -9.25 2.15
N ARG A 106 14.74 -8.51 1.23
CA ARG A 106 16.02 -7.79 1.46
C ARG A 106 15.93 -6.81 2.64
N TYR A 107 14.96 -5.91 2.61
CA TYR A 107 14.77 -4.92 3.69
C TYR A 107 14.34 -5.60 4.98
N GLY A 108 13.48 -6.62 4.92
CA GLY A 108 13.06 -7.39 6.08
C GLY A 108 14.21 -8.06 6.81
N ASP A 109 15.08 -8.76 6.08
CA ASP A 109 16.28 -9.40 6.61
C ASP A 109 17.25 -8.39 7.25
N ALA A 110 17.47 -7.26 6.57
CA ALA A 110 18.35 -6.21 7.07
C ALA A 110 17.79 -5.55 8.33
N PHE A 111 16.53 -5.21 8.36
CA PHE A 111 15.88 -4.58 9.52
C PHE A 111 15.83 -5.52 10.74
N SER A 112 15.57 -6.80 10.50
CA SER A 112 15.64 -7.81 11.56
C SER A 112 17.03 -7.89 12.19
N LYS A 113 18.10 -7.79 11.40
CA LYS A 113 19.50 -7.74 11.90
C LYS A 113 19.80 -6.45 12.66
N LEU A 114 19.12 -5.35 12.38
CA LEU A 114 19.20 -4.10 13.13
C LEU A 114 18.35 -4.10 14.41
N GLY A 115 17.66 -5.21 14.72
CA GLY A 115 16.85 -5.36 15.93
C GLY A 115 15.44 -4.79 15.82
N LEU A 116 14.96 -4.47 14.62
CA LEU A 116 13.58 -4.08 14.39
C LEU A 116 12.68 -5.32 14.39
N GLU A 117 11.50 -5.19 14.97
CA GLU A 117 10.46 -6.22 14.90
C GLU A 117 9.50 -5.88 13.76
N LEU A 118 9.27 -6.84 12.87
CA LEU A 118 8.48 -6.65 11.67
C LEU A 118 7.10 -7.28 11.78
N PHE A 119 6.08 -6.55 11.37
CA PHE A 119 4.68 -6.99 11.29
C PHE A 119 4.19 -6.85 9.84
N SER A 120 4.89 -7.48 8.92
CA SER A 120 4.60 -7.41 7.48
C SER A 120 3.90 -8.67 7.03
N GLY A 121 2.96 -8.51 6.08
CA GLY A 121 2.38 -9.63 5.36
C GLY A 121 3.23 -10.03 4.14
N ASP A 122 2.68 -10.93 3.32
CA ASP A 122 3.35 -11.48 2.13
C ASP A 122 3.17 -10.61 0.88
N GLY A 123 2.46 -9.49 0.99
CA GLY A 123 2.17 -8.58 -0.12
C GLY A 123 2.53 -7.12 0.18
N GLY A 124 2.28 -6.25 -0.81
CA GLY A 124 2.55 -4.82 -0.69
C GLY A 124 4.03 -4.45 -0.76
N PHE A 125 4.32 -3.18 -0.49
CA PHE A 125 5.68 -2.63 -0.49
C PHE A 125 5.98 -1.81 0.77
N TYR A 126 5.43 -2.25 1.91
CA TYR A 126 5.65 -1.65 3.22
C TYR A 126 6.11 -2.69 4.22
N HIS A 127 6.98 -2.27 5.15
CA HIS A 127 7.13 -2.91 6.43
C HIS A 127 6.48 -2.07 7.51
N TRP A 128 5.71 -2.71 8.38
CA TRP A 128 5.28 -2.14 9.64
C TRP A 128 6.25 -2.60 10.72
N CYS A 129 7.00 -1.66 11.27
CA CYS A 129 8.15 -1.95 12.12
C CYS A 129 7.91 -1.42 13.53
N ARG A 130 8.34 -2.18 14.53
CA ARG A 130 8.47 -1.72 15.90
C ARG A 130 9.94 -1.46 16.24
N LEU A 131 10.19 -0.29 16.83
CA LEU A 131 11.51 0.13 17.27
C LEU A 131 11.93 -0.59 18.56
N PRO A 132 13.22 -0.92 18.72
CA PRO A 132 13.76 -1.52 19.92
C PRO A 132 13.91 -0.49 21.05
N ASN A 133 14.12 -0.98 22.28
CA ASN A 133 14.56 -0.21 23.44
C ASN A 133 13.70 1.00 23.82
N GLY A 134 12.42 0.99 23.43
CA GLY A 134 11.50 2.10 23.74
C GLY A 134 11.71 3.35 22.92
N LEU A 135 12.59 3.34 21.92
CA LEU A 135 12.74 4.43 20.94
C LEU A 135 11.40 4.71 20.25
N THR A 136 11.07 5.98 20.09
CA THR A 136 9.86 6.41 19.39
C THR A 136 10.14 6.72 17.92
N ALA A 137 9.10 6.65 17.09
CA ALA A 137 9.23 7.01 15.67
C ALA A 137 9.51 8.51 15.46
N ALA A 138 9.11 9.37 16.39
CA ALA A 138 9.46 10.78 16.38
C ALA A 138 10.97 10.98 16.59
N GLU A 139 11.55 10.37 17.63
CA GLU A 139 12.99 10.40 17.86
C GLU A 139 13.79 9.80 16.71
N LEU A 140 13.29 8.73 16.07
CA LEU A 140 13.90 8.18 14.86
C LEU A 140 13.90 9.20 13.72
N ASN A 141 12.78 9.89 13.47
CA ASN A 141 12.69 10.92 12.44
C ASN A 141 13.58 12.13 12.75
N ASP A 142 13.71 12.56 14.00
CA ASP A 142 14.63 13.63 14.40
C ASP A 142 16.09 13.31 14.01
N ARG A 143 16.45 12.02 13.99
CA ARG A 143 17.77 11.54 13.58
C ARG A 143 17.89 11.30 12.07
N LEU A 144 16.78 10.93 11.41
CA LEU A 144 16.75 10.69 9.96
C LEU A 144 16.70 11.98 9.15
N PHE A 145 15.95 13.00 9.59
CA PHE A 145 15.80 14.26 8.85
C PHE A 145 17.13 14.94 8.49
N PRO A 146 18.12 15.06 9.40
CA PRO A 146 19.44 15.60 9.05
C PRO A 146 20.20 14.75 8.02
N LEU A 147 19.82 13.48 7.87
CA LEU A 147 20.39 12.54 6.91
C LEU A 147 19.63 12.53 5.58
N GLY A 148 18.60 13.36 5.44
CA GLY A 148 17.77 13.45 4.22
C GLY A 148 16.72 12.34 4.08
N ALA A 149 16.41 11.61 5.16
CA ALA A 149 15.48 10.49 5.17
C ALA A 149 14.33 10.70 6.16
N ALA A 150 13.23 9.97 5.99
CA ALA A 150 12.10 9.97 6.92
C ALA A 150 11.29 8.68 6.81
N VAL A 151 10.55 8.38 7.89
CA VAL A 151 9.57 7.30 7.92
C VAL A 151 8.20 7.83 8.33
N LEU A 152 7.13 7.15 7.97
CA LEU A 152 5.80 7.49 8.46
C LEU A 152 5.62 6.97 9.88
N MET A 153 5.39 7.87 10.83
CA MET A 153 5.23 7.51 12.24
C MET A 153 3.94 6.73 12.48
N GLY A 154 4.00 5.79 13.42
CA GLY A 154 2.81 5.04 13.81
C GLY A 154 1.73 5.90 14.42
N THR A 155 2.10 7.00 15.09
CA THR A 155 1.15 7.98 15.63
C THR A 155 0.26 8.61 14.55
N ASP A 156 0.78 8.79 13.33
CA ASP A 156 0.01 9.31 12.18
C ASP A 156 -1.01 8.28 11.65
N CYS A 157 -0.81 7.01 11.99
CA CYS A 157 -1.73 5.92 11.67
C CYS A 157 -2.73 5.63 12.79
N ASP A 158 -2.65 6.35 13.92
CA ASP A 158 -3.58 6.17 15.04
C ASP A 158 -4.91 6.86 14.76
N MET A 159 -5.93 6.08 14.42
CA MET A 159 -7.28 6.59 14.14
C MET A 159 -7.91 7.32 15.31
N ALA A 160 -7.50 7.03 16.55
CA ALA A 160 -7.95 7.76 17.75
C ALA A 160 -7.19 9.07 17.98
N ARG A 161 -6.16 9.36 17.16
CA ARG A 161 -5.36 10.61 17.19
C ARG A 161 -4.80 10.96 18.57
N ARG A 162 -4.30 9.97 19.29
CA ARG A 162 -3.83 10.12 20.69
C ARG A 162 -2.47 10.80 20.82
N GLY A 163 -1.80 11.14 19.73
CA GLY A 163 -0.48 11.77 19.75
C GLY A 163 0.54 10.93 20.53
N ASP A 164 1.28 11.55 21.43
CA ASP A 164 2.32 10.88 22.24
C ASP A 164 1.78 9.78 23.17
N ALA A 165 0.49 9.80 23.50
CA ALA A 165 -0.19 8.74 24.24
C ALA A 165 -0.57 7.53 23.39
N SER A 166 -0.29 7.55 22.09
CA SER A 166 -0.61 6.45 21.18
C SER A 166 0.20 5.19 21.52
N PRO A 167 -0.43 4.01 21.54
CA PRO A 167 0.28 2.75 21.65
C PRO A 167 1.17 2.46 20.42
N LEU A 168 0.99 3.24 19.34
CA LEU A 168 1.76 3.11 18.10
C LEU A 168 3.00 4.02 18.04
N ARG A 169 3.32 4.76 19.11
CA ARG A 169 4.44 5.72 19.14
C ARG A 169 5.82 5.09 18.81
N ASN A 170 5.98 3.80 19.12
CA ASN A 170 7.21 3.03 18.84
C ASN A 170 7.15 2.31 17.49
N PHE A 171 6.11 2.55 16.70
CA PHE A 171 5.94 1.94 15.37
C PHE A 171 6.15 2.95 14.26
N PHE A 172 6.61 2.46 13.13
CA PHE A 172 6.67 3.23 11.89
C PHE A 172 6.37 2.35 10.68
N ARG A 173 5.92 3.00 9.62
CA ARG A 173 5.81 2.37 8.32
C ARG A 173 7.01 2.73 7.46
N PHE A 174 7.75 1.73 7.04
CA PHE A 174 8.79 1.86 6.04
C PHE A 174 8.24 1.52 4.66
N SER A 175 8.39 2.43 3.70
CA SER A 175 7.95 2.22 2.31
C SER A 175 9.18 1.98 1.44
N PHE A 176 9.32 0.78 0.91
CA PHE A 176 10.36 0.46 -0.07
C PHE A 176 9.86 0.56 -1.52
N GLY A 177 8.58 0.91 -1.73
CA GLY A 177 7.97 1.02 -3.05
C GLY A 177 8.61 2.05 -3.98
N PRO A 178 8.95 3.26 -3.51
CA PRO A 178 9.56 4.30 -4.34
C PRO A 178 11.09 4.26 -4.36
N LEU A 179 11.74 3.38 -3.60
CA LEU A 179 13.19 3.35 -3.46
C LEU A 179 13.87 2.68 -4.66
N ASP A 180 15.04 3.19 -5.06
CA ASP A 180 15.87 2.54 -6.06
C ASP A 180 16.54 1.30 -5.43
N PRO A 181 16.39 0.11 -6.01
CA PRO A 181 17.06 -1.10 -5.51
C PRO A 181 18.59 -0.99 -5.42
N ASN A 182 19.20 -0.10 -6.18
CA ASN A 182 20.64 0.13 -6.15
C ASN A 182 21.10 0.88 -4.89
N ASP A 183 20.23 1.66 -4.27
CA ASP A 183 20.52 2.47 -3.08
C ASP A 183 20.33 1.69 -1.77
N PHE A 184 19.98 0.41 -1.85
CA PHE A 184 19.69 -0.44 -0.69
C PHE A 184 20.76 -0.36 0.42
N ALA A 185 22.04 -0.38 0.07
CA ALA A 185 23.12 -0.34 1.04
C ALA A 185 23.17 1.00 1.79
N GLU A 186 22.88 2.10 1.08
CA GLU A 186 22.78 3.43 1.66
C GLU A 186 21.57 3.54 2.59
N ASP A 187 20.40 3.09 2.15
CA ASP A 187 19.17 3.07 2.97
C ASP A 187 19.38 2.34 4.30
N ILE A 188 20.03 1.17 4.26
CA ILE A 188 20.33 0.41 5.48
C ILE A 188 21.35 1.14 6.36
N SER A 189 22.36 1.77 5.77
CA SER A 189 23.36 2.57 6.52
C SER A 189 22.69 3.76 7.22
N LEU A 190 21.77 4.47 6.55
CA LEU A 190 21.03 5.58 7.13
C LEU A 190 20.17 5.12 8.32
N MET A 191 19.47 4.01 8.17
CA MET A 191 18.67 3.42 9.25
C MET A 191 19.54 3.00 10.43
N GLU A 192 20.65 2.32 10.17
CA GLU A 192 21.59 1.89 11.21
C GLU A 192 22.16 3.07 12.01
N ARG A 193 22.57 4.14 11.33
CA ARG A 193 23.05 5.37 11.96
C ARG A 193 21.99 6.01 12.84
N ALA A 194 20.76 6.10 12.34
CA ALA A 194 19.66 6.69 13.09
C ALA A 194 19.25 5.87 14.32
N LEU A 195 19.37 4.54 14.26
CA LEU A 195 19.10 3.67 15.41
C LEU A 195 20.16 3.76 16.50
N LYS A 196 21.44 4.03 16.14
CA LYS A 196 22.55 4.15 17.10
C LYS A 196 22.62 5.51 17.80
N GLY A 197 22.12 6.55 17.19
CA GLY A 197 22.10 7.92 17.73
C GLY A 197 23.30 8.73 17.33
#